data_c1c483c0bd2acfc597166278438b538d
#
_entry.id   c1c483c0bd2acfc597166278438b538d
#
_cell.length_a   1.000
_cell.length_b   1.000
_cell.length_c   1.000
_cell.angle_alpha   90.00
_cell.angle_beta   90.00
_cell.angle_gamma   90.00
#
_symmetry.space_group_name_H-M   'P 1'
#
loop_
_entity.id
_entity.type
_entity.pdbx_description
1 polymer ?
#
loop_
_entity_poly.entity_id
_entity_poly.type
_entity_poly.pdbx_seq_one_letter_code
_entity_poly.pdbx_strand_id
1 'polypeptide(L)'
;MTRKWLNRIGVLVILLALVIPTVMGGGKKEAPAKESETAPVVRLRIGHANAPADNSALHVTSMVFKEMVEKESNKKIQCQIFPSGQLGKDSEMADNTVSGAQDVHVTSLNLITQYAPRLNAFILPYMFEDNMKFRKARDTLWNDINDYLVKRSKLHLLTLWDSGYRHVMSTKPVYQLSDLQKLKFRVPPSPVMIKMVESWGVKPTPVEWSEVFNALQLGVIDAIEVDDSVLISAKMNEVVKYITDNDHILQVSIAAMSEIVYQKLSPDLKAAVDRAIQATKPVVDSRSAGILEEARTISKAKGVQFLGRPKDYPVWAEKARSAWPEFYKLIGEGDPELGKQTVEGIFAAAGK
;
A
#
# COMPACT_ATOMS: atom_id res chain seq x y z
N MET A 1 31.28 56.55 12.85
CA MET A 1 30.45 57.43 13.68
C MET A 1 29.49 56.52 14.46
N THR A 2 29.85 56.08 15.67
CA THR A 2 29.51 56.54 17.03
C THR A 2 27.99 56.69 17.23
N ARG A 3 27.35 55.89 18.10
CA ARG A 3 27.34 55.95 19.54
C ARG A 3 26.39 54.93 20.16
N LYS A 4 26.87 54.20 21.11
CA LYS A 4 26.34 53.59 22.31
C LYS A 4 25.16 54.35 22.94
N TRP A 5 24.18 53.61 23.51
CA TRP A 5 23.55 53.93 24.79
C TRP A 5 23.24 52.66 25.61
N LEU A 6 23.87 52.50 26.72
CA LEU A 6 23.50 51.67 27.88
C LEU A 6 22.49 52.47 28.75
N ASN A 7 21.53 51.78 29.37
CA ASN A 7 21.07 52.05 30.74
C ASN A 7 20.24 50.89 31.21
N ARG A 8 20.70 50.19 32.16
CA ARG A 8 20.49 49.97 33.60
C ARG A 8 19.08 50.28 34.10
N ILE A 9 18.31 49.21 34.51
CA ILE A 9 17.30 49.33 35.59
C ILE A 9 17.39 48.10 36.45
N GLY A 10 17.41 48.36 37.75
CA GLY A 10 17.84 47.57 38.86
C GLY A 10 16.85 46.51 39.31
N VAL A 11 17.43 45.57 39.99
CA VAL A 11 16.79 44.50 40.75
C VAL A 11 16.25 45.08 42.06
N LEU A 12 14.95 44.96 42.30
CA LEU A 12 14.33 45.18 43.62
C LEU A 12 13.87 43.82 44.16
N VAL A 13 14.62 43.26 45.08
CA VAL A 13 14.25 42.08 45.87
C VAL A 13 13.40 42.53 47.05
N ILE A 14 12.12 42.22 47.07
CA ILE A 14 11.27 42.41 48.26
C ILE A 14 11.16 41.04 48.93
N LEU A 15 11.84 40.93 50.08
CA LEU A 15 11.67 39.84 51.04
C LEU A 15 10.40 40.12 51.88
N LEU A 16 9.32 39.35 51.62
CA LEU A 16 8.17 39.30 52.51
C LEU A 16 8.29 38.06 53.40
N ALA A 17 8.62 38.27 54.66
CA ALA A 17 8.56 37.24 55.70
C ALA A 17 7.12 37.02 56.11
N LEU A 18 6.53 35.88 55.79
CA LEU A 18 5.21 35.44 56.30
C LEU A 18 5.41 34.45 57.44
N VAL A 19 5.00 34.87 58.64
CA VAL A 19 4.91 34.03 59.82
C VAL A 19 3.74 33.05 59.62
N ILE A 20 4.01 31.75 59.67
CA ILE A 20 2.98 30.71 59.70
C ILE A 20 2.76 30.19 61.04
N PRO A 21 1.50 30.18 61.54
CA PRO A 21 1.19 29.53 62.85
C PRO A 21 1.13 28.00 62.66
N THR A 22 1.89 27.27 63.46
CA THR A 22 1.86 25.82 63.59
C THR A 22 0.55 25.36 64.19
N VAL A 23 -0.35 24.76 63.40
CA VAL A 23 -1.48 23.99 63.93
C VAL A 23 -1.06 22.49 63.85
N MET A 24 -0.88 21.91 65.07
CA MET A 24 -0.78 20.45 65.21
C MET A 24 -2.17 19.84 65.01
N GLY A 25 -2.38 19.17 63.85
CA GLY A 25 -3.52 18.32 63.62
C GLY A 25 -3.03 16.97 63.13
N GLY A 26 -3.20 15.90 63.92
CA GLY A 26 -2.85 14.52 63.53
C GLY A 26 -3.73 14.01 62.39
N GLY A 27 -3.21 14.03 61.21
CA GLY A 27 -3.79 13.43 60.03
C GLY A 27 -2.96 12.23 59.57
N LYS A 28 -3.60 11.08 59.41
CA LYS A 28 -3.01 9.90 58.76
C LYS A 28 -2.37 10.31 57.46
N LYS A 29 -1.08 10.00 57.27
CA LYS A 29 -0.39 10.09 55.99
C LYS A 29 -1.07 9.09 55.00
N GLU A 30 -1.92 9.59 54.15
CA GLU A 30 -2.23 8.87 52.91
C GLU A 30 -0.93 8.74 52.09
N ALA A 31 -0.56 7.51 51.77
CA ALA A 31 0.55 7.24 50.87
C ALA A 31 0.26 7.95 49.55
N PRO A 32 1.28 8.58 48.91
CA PRO A 32 1.07 9.17 47.59
C PRO A 32 0.58 8.06 46.66
N ALA A 33 -0.57 8.31 46.00
CA ALA A 33 -1.04 7.47 44.92
C ALA A 33 0.13 7.29 43.93
N LYS A 34 0.53 6.04 43.70
CA LYS A 34 1.50 5.73 42.63
C LYS A 34 0.93 6.38 41.38
N GLU A 35 1.57 7.44 40.88
CA GLU A 35 1.41 7.85 39.48
C GLU A 35 1.58 6.60 38.64
N SER A 36 0.53 6.20 37.96
CA SER A 36 0.60 5.12 36.98
C SER A 36 1.60 5.60 35.94
N GLU A 37 2.81 5.05 35.97
CA GLU A 37 3.75 5.18 34.85
C GLU A 37 2.99 4.77 33.60
N THR A 38 2.53 5.73 32.80
CA THR A 38 1.95 5.47 31.49
C THR A 38 3.04 4.85 30.67
N ALA A 39 2.90 3.56 30.35
CA ALA A 39 3.84 2.85 29.52
C ALA A 39 4.12 3.67 28.24
N PRO A 40 5.37 3.75 27.79
CA PRO A 40 5.75 4.60 26.66
C PRO A 40 4.93 4.24 25.43
N VAL A 41 4.35 5.26 24.79
CA VAL A 41 3.55 5.11 23.56
C VAL A 41 4.48 4.79 22.41
N VAL A 42 4.21 3.69 21.71
CA VAL A 42 4.89 3.32 20.46
C VAL A 42 4.26 4.11 19.32
N ARG A 43 5.08 4.81 18.54
CA ARG A 43 4.62 5.56 17.36
C ARG A 43 5.03 4.85 16.09
N LEU A 44 4.06 4.55 15.21
CA LEU A 44 4.29 3.91 13.91
C LEU A 44 4.01 4.91 12.78
N ARG A 45 4.93 4.97 11.83
CA ARG A 45 4.81 5.76 10.60
C ARG A 45 4.30 4.87 9.48
N ILE A 46 3.14 5.20 8.92
CA ILE A 46 2.52 4.50 7.80
C ILE A 46 2.69 5.34 6.55
N GLY A 47 3.47 4.87 5.57
CA GLY A 47 3.69 5.56 4.31
C GLY A 47 2.95 4.93 3.14
N HIS A 48 2.45 5.75 2.21
CA HIS A 48 1.94 5.34 0.90
C HIS A 48 2.04 6.47 -0.12
N ALA A 49 2.07 6.13 -1.42
CA ALA A 49 2.26 7.11 -2.48
C ALA A 49 0.96 7.79 -2.97
N ASN A 50 -0.22 7.29 -2.59
CA ASN A 50 -1.50 7.83 -3.05
C ASN A 50 -1.93 9.08 -2.26
N ALA A 51 -2.80 9.89 -2.87
CA ALA A 51 -3.41 11.04 -2.19
C ALA A 51 -4.25 10.62 -0.96
N PRO A 52 -4.39 11.51 0.06
CA PRO A 52 -5.21 11.27 1.25
C PRO A 52 -6.70 11.50 0.93
N ALA A 53 -7.31 10.58 0.21
CA ALA A 53 -8.71 10.65 -0.20
C ALA A 53 -9.49 9.43 0.27
N ASP A 54 -10.75 9.60 0.62
CA ASP A 54 -11.63 8.53 1.12
C ASP A 54 -11.93 7.45 0.07
N ASN A 55 -11.68 7.74 -1.19
CA ASN A 55 -11.76 6.80 -2.32
C ASN A 55 -10.39 6.29 -2.79
N SER A 56 -9.33 6.53 -2.03
CA SER A 56 -8.00 5.97 -2.27
C SER A 56 -7.85 4.67 -1.48
N ALA A 57 -7.79 3.52 -2.16
CA ALA A 57 -7.71 2.22 -1.50
C ALA A 57 -6.53 2.10 -0.51
N LEU A 58 -5.35 2.64 -0.86
CA LEU A 58 -4.18 2.62 0.03
C LEU A 58 -4.38 3.51 1.26
N HIS A 59 -4.98 4.70 1.08
CA HIS A 59 -5.25 5.61 2.19
C HIS A 59 -6.30 5.03 3.14
N VAL A 60 -7.40 4.53 2.59
CA VAL A 60 -8.48 3.88 3.36
C VAL A 60 -7.93 2.70 4.17
N THR A 61 -7.10 1.85 3.57
CA THR A 61 -6.45 0.74 4.29
C THR A 61 -5.57 1.23 5.43
N SER A 62 -4.79 2.29 5.19
CA SER A 62 -3.94 2.92 6.22
C SER A 62 -4.76 3.45 7.39
N MET A 63 -5.90 4.09 7.11
CA MET A 63 -6.82 4.61 8.13
C MET A 63 -7.47 3.49 8.94
N VAL A 64 -7.94 2.43 8.27
CA VAL A 64 -8.56 1.27 8.93
C VAL A 64 -7.55 0.57 9.83
N PHE A 65 -6.34 0.29 9.34
CA PHE A 65 -5.31 -0.34 10.18
C PHE A 65 -4.94 0.54 11.37
N LYS A 66 -4.75 1.85 11.17
CA LYS A 66 -4.52 2.80 12.27
C LYS A 66 -5.60 2.71 13.32
N GLU A 67 -6.87 2.81 12.93
CA GLU A 67 -8.02 2.74 13.85
C GLU A 67 -8.01 1.43 14.64
N MET A 68 -7.83 0.30 13.97
CA MET A 68 -7.85 -1.01 14.60
C MET A 68 -6.68 -1.20 15.57
N VAL A 69 -5.46 -0.85 15.18
CA VAL A 69 -4.29 -1.07 16.04
C VAL A 69 -4.28 -0.11 17.26
N GLU A 70 -4.73 1.13 17.09
CA GLU A 70 -4.88 2.08 18.19
C GLU A 70 -5.94 1.62 19.19
N LYS A 71 -7.06 1.06 18.70
CA LYS A 71 -8.11 0.47 19.53
C LYS A 71 -7.61 -0.77 20.27
N GLU A 72 -7.06 -1.75 19.56
CA GLU A 72 -6.63 -3.03 20.12
C GLU A 72 -5.45 -2.91 21.10
N SER A 73 -4.63 -1.87 20.96
CA SER A 73 -3.53 -1.57 21.87
C SER A 73 -3.92 -0.65 23.03
N ASN A 74 -5.20 -0.25 23.16
CA ASN A 74 -5.64 0.77 24.09
C ASN A 74 -4.81 2.06 23.96
N LYS A 75 -4.54 2.50 22.72
CA LYS A 75 -3.73 3.68 22.34
C LYS A 75 -2.26 3.63 22.79
N LYS A 76 -1.75 2.47 23.22
CA LYS A 76 -0.31 2.29 23.49
C LYS A 76 0.50 2.26 22.18
N ILE A 77 -0.14 1.93 21.04
CA ILE A 77 0.38 2.17 19.70
C ILE A 77 -0.41 3.35 19.12
N GLN A 78 0.29 4.32 18.55
CA GLN A 78 -0.28 5.45 17.81
C GLN A 78 0.32 5.51 16.41
N CYS A 79 -0.52 5.65 15.40
CA CYS A 79 -0.07 5.68 14.01
C CYS A 79 -0.16 7.09 13.43
N GLN A 80 0.89 7.49 12.70
CA GLN A 80 0.88 8.67 11.85
C GLN A 80 0.95 8.23 10.38
N ILE A 81 0.01 8.71 9.57
CA ILE A 81 -0.06 8.39 8.13
C ILE A 81 0.64 9.50 7.36
N PHE A 82 1.49 9.10 6.42
CA PHE A 82 2.27 9.94 5.51
C PHE A 82 1.85 9.60 4.06
N PRO A 83 0.81 10.26 3.52
CA PRO A 83 0.32 10.03 2.17
C PRO A 83 1.17 10.74 1.12
N SER A 84 0.83 10.54 -0.16
CA SER A 84 1.42 11.26 -1.31
C SER A 84 2.94 11.18 -1.40
N GLY A 85 3.53 10.06 -0.96
CA GLY A 85 4.97 9.87 -1.02
C GLY A 85 5.78 10.77 -0.08
N GLN A 86 5.21 11.25 1.04
CA GLN A 86 5.92 12.11 2.00
C GLN A 86 7.14 11.44 2.63
N LEU A 87 7.22 10.11 2.62
CA LEU A 87 8.37 9.33 3.10
C LEU A 87 9.29 8.86 1.97
N GLY A 88 9.05 9.29 0.73
CA GLY A 88 9.79 8.89 -0.46
C GLY A 88 8.92 8.26 -1.55
N LYS A 89 9.54 7.85 -2.66
CA LYS A 89 8.88 7.05 -3.71
C LYS A 89 8.51 5.67 -3.18
N ASP A 90 7.60 4.94 -3.85
CA ASP A 90 7.21 3.59 -3.42
C ASP A 90 8.40 2.64 -3.29
N SER A 91 9.36 2.68 -4.21
CA SER A 91 10.59 1.89 -4.14
C SER A 91 11.43 2.22 -2.91
N GLU A 92 11.62 3.51 -2.61
CA GLU A 92 12.35 3.97 -1.42
C GLU A 92 11.64 3.58 -0.11
N MET A 93 10.31 3.72 -0.07
CA MET A 93 9.52 3.31 1.10
C MET A 93 9.59 1.79 1.32
N ALA A 94 9.64 0.99 0.26
CA ALA A 94 9.82 -0.46 0.36
C ALA A 94 11.20 -0.80 0.95
N ASP A 95 12.29 -0.22 0.43
CA ASP A 95 13.65 -0.37 0.97
C ASP A 95 13.72 0.03 2.46
N ASN A 96 13.13 1.18 2.80
CA ASN A 96 13.11 1.69 4.16
C ASN A 96 12.33 0.78 5.12
N THR A 97 11.25 0.14 4.65
CA THR A 97 10.48 -0.79 5.48
C THR A 97 11.22 -2.11 5.70
N VAL A 98 11.86 -2.64 4.66
CA VAL A 98 12.71 -3.84 4.76
C VAL A 98 13.89 -3.63 5.73
N SER A 99 14.52 -2.45 5.69
CA SER A 99 15.64 -2.09 6.55
C SER A 99 15.26 -1.67 7.98
N GLY A 100 13.98 -1.40 8.25
CA GLY A 100 13.49 -0.90 9.54
C GLY A 100 13.60 0.62 9.71
N ALA A 101 13.93 1.36 8.66
CA ALA A 101 13.95 2.82 8.66
C ALA A 101 12.55 3.43 8.55
N GLN A 102 11.56 2.67 8.03
CA GLN A 102 10.14 2.98 8.03
C GLN A 102 9.37 1.84 8.71
N ASP A 103 8.27 2.17 9.41
CA ASP A 103 7.57 1.18 10.21
C ASP A 103 6.56 0.36 9.40
N VAL A 104 5.74 1.02 8.57
CA VAL A 104 4.69 0.40 7.74
C VAL A 104 4.67 1.01 6.35
N HIS A 105 4.57 0.18 5.33
CA HIS A 105 4.34 0.58 3.93
C HIS A 105 3.06 -0.04 3.41
N VAL A 106 2.20 0.79 2.81
CA VAL A 106 0.95 0.38 2.16
C VAL A 106 1.08 0.66 0.67
N THR A 107 1.08 -0.39 -0.15
CA THR A 107 1.41 -0.26 -1.57
C THR A 107 0.82 -1.39 -2.42
N SER A 108 1.03 -1.34 -3.73
CA SER A 108 0.71 -2.42 -4.65
C SER A 108 1.68 -3.60 -4.47
N LEU A 109 1.17 -4.83 -4.47
CA LEU A 109 1.98 -6.04 -4.22
C LEU A 109 3.17 -6.17 -5.17
N ASN A 110 3.02 -5.75 -6.43
CA ASN A 110 4.09 -5.84 -7.44
C ASN A 110 5.37 -5.07 -7.06
N LEU A 111 5.29 -4.08 -6.15
CA LEU A 111 6.45 -3.31 -5.68
C LEU A 111 7.19 -4.00 -4.53
N ILE A 112 6.55 -4.97 -3.87
CA ILE A 112 7.14 -5.78 -2.80
C ILE A 112 7.74 -7.08 -3.33
N THR A 113 7.30 -7.56 -4.49
CA THR A 113 7.72 -8.88 -5.02
C THR A 113 9.21 -8.98 -5.36
N GLN A 114 9.94 -7.87 -5.52
CA GLN A 114 11.39 -7.90 -5.65
C GLN A 114 12.10 -8.43 -4.38
N TYR A 115 11.50 -8.21 -3.20
CA TYR A 115 11.99 -8.72 -1.91
C TYR A 115 11.43 -10.09 -1.57
N ALA A 116 10.28 -10.44 -2.15
CA ALA A 116 9.55 -11.69 -1.91
C ALA A 116 9.05 -12.30 -3.25
N PRO A 117 9.93 -12.86 -4.08
CA PRO A 117 9.62 -13.26 -5.46
C PRO A 117 8.45 -14.23 -5.61
N ARG A 118 8.20 -15.14 -4.64
CA ARG A 118 7.05 -16.07 -4.70
C ARG A 118 5.70 -15.36 -4.76
N LEU A 119 5.60 -14.14 -4.21
CA LEU A 119 4.36 -13.39 -4.23
C LEU A 119 3.98 -12.88 -5.63
N ASN A 120 4.91 -12.92 -6.61
CA ASN A 120 4.57 -12.67 -8.00
C ASN A 120 3.50 -13.65 -8.52
N ALA A 121 3.35 -14.82 -7.92
CA ALA A 121 2.31 -15.78 -8.29
C ALA A 121 0.90 -15.21 -8.11
N PHE A 122 0.67 -14.31 -7.15
CA PHE A 122 -0.63 -13.65 -6.93
C PHE A 122 -0.96 -12.57 -7.96
N ILE A 123 0.02 -12.11 -8.74
CA ILE A 123 -0.12 -11.05 -9.74
C ILE A 123 0.24 -11.53 -11.14
N LEU A 124 0.24 -12.85 -11.38
CA LEU A 124 0.36 -13.37 -12.73
C LEU A 124 -0.82 -12.91 -13.59
N PRO A 125 -0.59 -12.55 -14.85
CA PRO A 125 -1.66 -12.12 -15.73
C PRO A 125 -2.69 -13.25 -15.93
N TYR A 126 -3.97 -12.89 -15.75
CA TYR A 126 -5.12 -13.81 -15.86
C TYR A 126 -5.08 -14.98 -14.86
N MET A 127 -4.45 -14.79 -13.70
CA MET A 127 -4.33 -15.79 -12.63
C MET A 127 -5.68 -16.11 -11.99
N PHE A 128 -6.41 -15.09 -11.58
CA PHE A 128 -7.71 -15.22 -10.92
C PHE A 128 -8.85 -14.87 -11.87
N GLU A 129 -9.91 -15.67 -11.86
CA GLU A 129 -11.13 -15.42 -12.63
C GLU A 129 -12.06 -14.42 -11.94
N ASP A 130 -11.98 -14.39 -10.60
CA ASP A 130 -12.74 -13.48 -9.75
C ASP A 130 -11.98 -13.21 -8.43
N ASN A 131 -12.44 -12.19 -7.71
CA ASN A 131 -11.84 -11.78 -6.45
C ASN A 131 -12.09 -12.78 -5.31
N MET A 132 -13.15 -13.58 -5.36
CA MET A 132 -13.46 -14.57 -4.32
C MET A 132 -12.42 -15.70 -4.31
N LYS A 133 -11.95 -16.13 -5.49
CA LYS A 133 -10.87 -17.11 -5.64
C LYS A 133 -9.57 -16.58 -5.06
N PHE A 134 -9.24 -15.31 -5.31
CA PHE A 134 -8.09 -14.67 -4.69
C PHE A 134 -8.21 -14.64 -3.16
N ARG A 135 -9.35 -14.17 -2.62
CA ARG A 135 -9.58 -14.07 -1.18
C ARG A 135 -9.50 -15.43 -0.50
N LYS A 136 -10.06 -16.48 -1.12
CA LYS A 136 -9.95 -17.85 -0.63
C LYS A 136 -8.50 -18.33 -0.59
N ALA A 137 -7.73 -18.12 -1.65
CA ALA A 137 -6.31 -18.49 -1.69
C ALA A 137 -5.50 -17.72 -0.64
N ARG A 138 -5.70 -16.39 -0.54
CA ARG A 138 -5.08 -15.52 0.46
C ARG A 138 -5.33 -16.03 1.88
N ASP A 139 -6.60 -16.31 2.22
CA ASP A 139 -6.98 -16.70 3.57
C ASP A 139 -6.49 -18.12 3.92
N THR A 140 -6.49 -19.02 2.94
CA THR A 140 -5.92 -20.38 3.11
C THR A 140 -4.41 -20.34 3.34
N LEU A 141 -3.69 -19.48 2.61
CA LEU A 141 -2.23 -19.40 2.62
C LEU A 141 -1.68 -18.30 3.52
N TRP A 142 -2.52 -17.68 4.36
CA TRP A 142 -2.15 -16.49 5.14
C TRP A 142 -0.86 -16.64 5.93
N ASN A 143 -0.75 -17.72 6.70
CA ASN A 143 0.43 -17.98 7.53
C ASN A 143 1.67 -18.26 6.67
N ASP A 144 1.53 -19.03 5.59
CA ASP A 144 2.63 -19.34 4.67
C ASP A 144 3.15 -18.09 3.98
N ILE A 145 2.25 -17.16 3.60
CA ILE A 145 2.61 -15.86 3.02
C ILE A 145 3.37 -15.02 4.04
N ASN A 146 2.88 -14.92 5.28
CA ASN A 146 3.54 -14.14 6.32
C ASN A 146 4.91 -14.72 6.67
N ASP A 147 5.00 -16.02 6.90
CA ASP A 147 6.26 -16.71 7.24
C ASP A 147 7.30 -16.53 6.13
N TYR A 148 6.87 -16.63 4.88
CA TYR A 148 7.74 -16.39 3.74
C TYR A 148 8.22 -14.92 3.69
N LEU A 149 7.33 -13.95 3.87
CA LEU A 149 7.67 -12.51 3.91
C LEU A 149 8.67 -12.21 5.03
N VAL A 150 8.42 -12.68 6.24
CA VAL A 150 9.29 -12.48 7.40
C VAL A 150 10.67 -13.07 7.14
N LYS A 151 10.73 -14.31 6.68
CA LYS A 151 11.99 -15.04 6.45
C LYS A 151 12.81 -14.42 5.32
N ARG A 152 12.14 -14.05 4.23
CA ARG A 152 12.80 -13.65 2.98
C ARG A 152 13.11 -12.16 2.91
N SER A 153 12.24 -11.32 3.47
CA SER A 153 12.27 -9.87 3.27
C SER A 153 12.23 -9.03 4.54
N LYS A 154 12.13 -9.65 5.72
CA LYS A 154 11.94 -8.92 6.99
C LYS A 154 10.69 -8.03 6.99
N LEU A 155 9.66 -8.46 6.27
CA LEU A 155 8.36 -7.82 6.25
C LEU A 155 7.34 -8.69 6.96
N HIS A 156 6.52 -8.08 7.82
CA HIS A 156 5.40 -8.68 8.53
C HIS A 156 4.09 -8.31 7.82
N LEU A 157 3.28 -9.28 7.46
CA LEU A 157 2.05 -9.05 6.72
C LEU A 157 0.96 -8.47 7.61
N LEU A 158 0.48 -7.28 7.30
CA LEU A 158 -0.65 -6.66 8.00
C LEU A 158 -1.97 -6.90 7.28
N THR A 159 -2.00 -6.72 5.97
CA THR A 159 -3.15 -7.11 5.13
C THR A 159 -2.73 -7.28 3.67
N LEU A 160 -3.47 -8.12 2.96
CA LEU A 160 -3.37 -8.35 1.52
C LEU A 160 -4.80 -8.32 0.97
N TRP A 161 -5.08 -7.45 0.00
CA TRP A 161 -6.44 -7.26 -0.51
C TRP A 161 -6.46 -6.97 -2.00
N ASP A 162 -7.63 -7.10 -2.60
CA ASP A 162 -7.88 -6.76 -3.99
C ASP A 162 -8.67 -5.46 -4.12
N SER A 163 -8.42 -4.71 -5.20
CA SER A 163 -9.19 -3.54 -5.61
C SER A 163 -9.66 -3.64 -7.07
N GLY A 164 -10.17 -4.81 -7.45
CA GLY A 164 -10.67 -5.08 -8.80
C GLY A 164 -9.57 -5.37 -9.81
N TYR A 165 -9.94 -5.40 -11.09
CA TYR A 165 -8.99 -5.68 -12.17
C TYR A 165 -8.28 -4.42 -12.64
N ARG A 166 -7.05 -4.61 -13.13
CA ARG A 166 -6.30 -3.59 -13.83
C ARG A 166 -6.76 -3.54 -15.28
N HIS A 167 -6.93 -2.32 -15.78
CA HIS A 167 -7.36 -2.02 -17.14
C HIS A 167 -6.33 -1.15 -17.85
N VAL A 168 -6.38 -1.15 -19.17
CA VAL A 168 -5.60 -0.17 -19.95
C VAL A 168 -6.33 1.15 -19.96
N MET A 169 -5.68 2.19 -19.42
CA MET A 169 -6.14 3.58 -19.47
C MET A 169 -5.24 4.38 -20.41
N SER A 170 -5.82 5.13 -21.34
CA SER A 170 -5.05 5.75 -22.43
C SER A 170 -5.57 7.10 -22.89
N THR A 171 -4.70 7.86 -23.54
CA THR A 171 -5.03 9.13 -24.19
C THR A 171 -5.62 8.94 -25.60
N LYS A 172 -5.45 7.76 -26.19
CA LYS A 172 -5.95 7.34 -27.51
C LYS A 172 -6.72 6.03 -27.39
N PRO A 173 -7.73 5.79 -28.24
CA PRO A 173 -8.56 4.58 -28.11
C PRO A 173 -7.73 3.31 -28.39
N VAL A 174 -7.98 2.25 -27.59
CA VAL A 174 -7.38 0.93 -27.74
C VAL A 174 -8.51 -0.10 -27.85
N TYR A 175 -8.83 -0.53 -29.06
CA TYR A 175 -9.87 -1.52 -29.33
C TYR A 175 -9.32 -2.94 -29.49
N GLN A 176 -8.03 -3.05 -29.75
CA GLN A 176 -7.30 -4.31 -29.99
C GLN A 176 -5.81 -4.14 -29.68
N LEU A 177 -5.09 -5.24 -29.56
CA LEU A 177 -3.69 -5.24 -29.13
C LEU A 177 -2.76 -4.42 -30.06
N SER A 178 -3.03 -4.44 -31.37
CA SER A 178 -2.24 -3.66 -32.33
C SER A 178 -2.38 -2.13 -32.15
N ASP A 179 -3.43 -1.65 -31.48
CA ASP A 179 -3.57 -0.23 -31.14
C ASP A 179 -2.66 0.12 -29.97
N LEU A 180 -2.56 -0.76 -28.97
CA LEU A 180 -1.68 -0.59 -27.80
C LEU A 180 -0.20 -0.54 -28.20
N GLN A 181 0.21 -1.36 -29.20
CA GLN A 181 1.59 -1.43 -29.68
C GLN A 181 2.11 -0.10 -30.27
N LYS A 182 1.22 0.83 -30.59
CA LYS A 182 1.55 2.18 -31.13
C LYS A 182 1.73 3.23 -30.04
N LEU A 183 1.49 2.87 -28.78
CA LEU A 183 1.48 3.81 -27.64
C LEU A 183 2.75 3.68 -26.81
N LYS A 184 3.16 4.80 -26.20
CA LYS A 184 4.16 4.81 -25.14
C LYS A 184 3.50 4.33 -23.86
N PHE A 185 3.75 3.06 -23.52
CA PHE A 185 3.05 2.36 -22.47
C PHE A 185 3.86 2.32 -21.18
N ARG A 186 3.30 2.84 -20.12
CA ARG A 186 3.92 2.83 -18.80
C ARG A 186 3.57 1.57 -18.02
N VAL A 187 4.56 1.05 -17.33
CA VAL A 187 4.40 0.05 -16.26
C VAL A 187 5.04 0.55 -14.95
N PRO A 188 4.64 0.04 -13.78
CA PRO A 188 5.43 0.22 -12.57
C PRO A 188 6.79 -0.47 -12.72
N PRO A 189 7.81 -0.11 -11.90
CA PRO A 189 9.11 -0.79 -11.89
C PRO A 189 8.99 -2.20 -11.28
N SER A 190 8.38 -3.12 -12.02
CA SER A 190 8.11 -4.51 -11.64
C SER A 190 8.49 -5.46 -12.76
N PRO A 191 9.36 -6.47 -12.52
CA PRO A 191 9.78 -7.41 -13.54
C PRO A 191 8.60 -8.14 -14.22
N VAL A 192 7.58 -8.56 -13.45
CA VAL A 192 6.39 -9.24 -13.99
C VAL A 192 5.60 -8.31 -14.91
N MET A 193 5.38 -7.06 -14.50
CA MET A 193 4.64 -6.10 -15.32
C MET A 193 5.38 -5.76 -16.61
N ILE A 194 6.69 -5.61 -16.54
CA ILE A 194 7.55 -5.37 -17.72
C ILE A 194 7.41 -6.55 -18.70
N LYS A 195 7.66 -7.78 -18.23
CA LYS A 195 7.60 -8.99 -19.05
C LYS A 195 6.21 -9.26 -19.63
N MET A 196 5.16 -9.02 -18.87
CA MET A 196 3.79 -9.15 -19.35
C MET A 196 3.54 -8.23 -20.53
N VAL A 197 3.89 -6.95 -20.42
CA VAL A 197 3.68 -5.96 -21.49
C VAL A 197 4.56 -6.27 -22.71
N GLU A 198 5.80 -6.74 -22.50
CA GLU A 198 6.68 -7.24 -23.58
C GLU A 198 6.04 -8.42 -24.32
N SER A 199 5.34 -9.34 -23.63
CA SER A 199 4.64 -10.48 -24.27
C SER A 199 3.53 -10.02 -25.23
N TRP A 200 2.94 -8.84 -24.99
CA TRP A 200 2.00 -8.20 -25.91
C TRP A 200 2.67 -7.54 -27.12
N GLY A 201 4.00 -7.57 -27.21
CA GLY A 201 4.76 -6.88 -28.25
C GLY A 201 4.79 -5.36 -28.07
N VAL A 202 4.60 -4.89 -26.84
CA VAL A 202 4.66 -3.48 -26.46
C VAL A 202 5.98 -3.21 -25.74
N LYS A 203 6.62 -2.08 -26.03
CA LYS A 203 7.83 -1.65 -25.30
C LYS A 203 7.41 -0.90 -24.03
N PRO A 204 7.63 -1.45 -22.84
CA PRO A 204 7.24 -0.78 -21.59
C PRO A 204 8.21 0.34 -21.22
N THR A 205 7.69 1.36 -20.54
CA THR A 205 8.46 2.44 -19.94
C THR A 205 8.19 2.41 -18.42
N PRO A 206 9.11 1.91 -17.60
CA PRO A 206 8.97 1.95 -16.15
C PRO A 206 8.99 3.39 -15.63
N VAL A 207 7.95 3.79 -14.87
CA VAL A 207 7.84 5.13 -14.25
C VAL A 207 7.23 4.97 -12.87
N GLU A 208 7.81 5.63 -11.87
CA GLU A 208 7.30 5.66 -10.49
C GLU A 208 5.91 6.32 -10.44
N TRP A 209 5.06 5.86 -9.52
CA TRP A 209 3.67 6.29 -9.44
C TRP A 209 3.51 7.81 -9.29
N SER A 210 4.33 8.43 -8.47
CA SER A 210 4.32 9.88 -8.23
C SER A 210 4.56 10.74 -9.49
N GLU A 211 5.10 10.15 -10.55
CA GLU A 211 5.46 10.84 -11.80
C GLU A 211 4.41 10.60 -12.92
N VAL A 212 3.50 9.63 -12.74
CA VAL A 212 2.60 9.13 -13.81
C VAL A 212 1.65 10.20 -14.32
N PHE A 213 0.99 10.96 -13.43
CA PHE A 213 0.05 12.01 -13.84
C PHE A 213 0.72 13.04 -14.77
N ASN A 214 1.88 13.55 -14.35
CA ASN A 214 2.64 14.51 -15.14
C ASN A 214 3.15 13.91 -16.46
N ALA A 215 3.58 12.65 -16.45
CA ALA A 215 4.05 11.96 -17.65
C ALA A 215 2.94 11.78 -18.70
N LEU A 216 1.70 11.49 -18.28
CA LEU A 216 0.51 11.47 -19.14
C LEU A 216 0.17 12.87 -19.65
N GLN A 217 0.12 13.87 -18.75
CA GLN A 217 -0.22 15.24 -19.09
C GLN A 217 0.74 15.85 -20.11
N LEU A 218 2.04 15.56 -19.98
CA LEU A 218 3.08 16.05 -20.89
C LEU A 218 3.27 15.17 -22.13
N GLY A 219 2.53 14.06 -22.27
CA GLY A 219 2.67 13.14 -23.40
C GLY A 219 3.99 12.37 -23.44
N VAL A 220 4.68 12.26 -22.29
CA VAL A 220 5.86 11.38 -22.14
C VAL A 220 5.43 9.92 -22.26
N ILE A 221 4.25 9.59 -21.72
CA ILE A 221 3.54 8.32 -21.90
C ILE A 221 2.14 8.58 -22.45
N ASP A 222 1.57 7.60 -23.19
CA ASP A 222 0.23 7.67 -23.77
C ASP A 222 -0.76 6.76 -23.03
N ALA A 223 -0.28 5.73 -22.34
CA ALA A 223 -1.11 4.71 -21.70
C ALA A 223 -0.46 4.13 -20.44
N ILE A 224 -1.30 3.66 -19.54
CA ILE A 224 -0.96 2.99 -18.29
C ILE A 224 -1.86 1.78 -18.08
N GLU A 225 -1.51 0.89 -17.16
CA GLU A 225 -2.35 -0.20 -16.71
C GLU A 225 -2.50 -0.12 -15.17
N VAL A 226 -3.72 0.06 -14.69
CA VAL A 226 -4.08 0.22 -13.28
C VAL A 226 -5.55 -0.11 -13.05
N ASP A 227 -5.96 -0.25 -11.80
CA ASP A 227 -7.37 -0.38 -11.44
C ASP A 227 -8.12 0.97 -11.48
N ASP A 228 -9.44 0.91 -11.53
CA ASP A 228 -10.28 2.09 -11.74
C ASP A 228 -10.35 3.05 -10.54
N SER A 229 -9.92 2.64 -9.35
CA SER A 229 -9.94 3.52 -8.16
C SER A 229 -9.10 4.79 -8.35
N VAL A 230 -8.04 4.70 -9.17
CA VAL A 230 -7.13 5.82 -9.43
C VAL A 230 -7.74 6.90 -10.33
N LEU A 231 -8.83 6.60 -11.03
CA LEU A 231 -9.52 7.59 -11.89
C LEU A 231 -9.88 8.84 -11.10
N ILE A 232 -10.34 8.66 -9.87
CA ILE A 232 -10.72 9.77 -8.99
C ILE A 232 -9.62 10.06 -7.97
N SER A 233 -9.11 9.03 -7.26
CA SER A 233 -8.16 9.23 -6.16
C SER A 233 -6.84 9.87 -6.61
N ALA A 234 -6.42 9.62 -7.86
CA ALA A 234 -5.21 10.21 -8.47
C ALA A 234 -5.54 11.13 -9.65
N LYS A 235 -6.82 11.51 -9.82
CA LYS A 235 -7.30 12.39 -10.90
C LYS A 235 -6.96 11.92 -12.31
N MET A 236 -6.77 10.62 -12.51
CA MET A 236 -6.40 10.09 -13.83
C MET A 236 -7.46 10.37 -14.89
N ASN A 237 -8.73 10.54 -14.50
CA ASN A 237 -9.82 10.98 -15.39
C ASN A 237 -9.64 12.39 -15.99
N GLU A 238 -8.65 13.16 -15.55
CA GLU A 238 -8.32 14.46 -16.16
C GLU A 238 -7.32 14.33 -17.32
N VAL A 239 -6.52 13.24 -17.33
CA VAL A 239 -5.43 13.05 -18.29
C VAL A 239 -5.63 11.85 -19.22
N VAL A 240 -6.42 10.83 -18.83
CA VAL A 240 -6.81 9.73 -19.72
C VAL A 240 -8.19 9.98 -20.32
N LYS A 241 -8.43 9.46 -21.54
CA LYS A 241 -9.69 9.61 -22.25
C LYS A 241 -10.42 8.30 -22.51
N TYR A 242 -9.71 7.20 -22.49
CA TYR A 242 -10.23 5.88 -22.87
C TYR A 242 -9.80 4.83 -21.86
N ILE A 243 -10.71 3.89 -21.58
CA ILE A 243 -10.45 2.72 -20.74
C ILE A 243 -10.86 1.49 -21.52
N THR A 244 -9.94 0.53 -21.63
CA THR A 244 -10.17 -0.78 -22.25
C THR A 244 -10.16 -1.84 -21.16
N ASP A 245 -11.29 -2.52 -20.97
CA ASP A 245 -11.52 -3.53 -19.93
C ASP A 245 -10.87 -4.86 -20.33
N ASN A 246 -9.55 -4.94 -20.24
CA ASN A 246 -8.81 -6.15 -20.60
C ASN A 246 -8.57 -7.10 -19.40
N ASP A 247 -8.98 -6.74 -18.20
CA ASP A 247 -9.03 -7.58 -16.99
C ASP A 247 -7.78 -8.45 -16.78
N HIS A 248 -6.61 -7.91 -17.09
CA HIS A 248 -5.41 -8.71 -17.26
C HIS A 248 -4.76 -9.17 -15.96
N ILE A 249 -4.91 -8.41 -14.88
CA ILE A 249 -4.41 -8.73 -13.55
C ILE A 249 -5.41 -8.23 -12.51
N LEU A 250 -5.69 -9.05 -11.51
CA LEU A 250 -6.36 -8.58 -10.30
C LEU A 250 -5.39 -7.65 -9.55
N GLN A 251 -5.82 -6.42 -9.28
CA GLN A 251 -5.01 -5.49 -8.49
C GLN A 251 -4.94 -5.97 -7.05
N VAL A 252 -3.81 -6.53 -6.69
CA VAL A 252 -3.51 -6.94 -5.31
C VAL A 252 -2.63 -5.89 -4.66
N SER A 253 -3.01 -5.47 -3.48
CA SER A 253 -2.28 -4.51 -2.65
C SER A 253 -1.93 -5.11 -1.30
N ILE A 254 -0.88 -4.58 -0.66
CA ILE A 254 -0.33 -5.07 0.60
C ILE A 254 -0.11 -3.92 1.57
N ALA A 255 -0.41 -4.15 2.84
CA ALA A 255 0.18 -3.40 3.93
C ALA A 255 1.17 -4.33 4.65
N ALA A 256 2.40 -3.89 4.76
CA ALA A 256 3.46 -4.64 5.43
C ALA A 256 4.17 -3.76 6.46
N MET A 257 4.46 -4.33 7.61
CA MET A 257 5.25 -3.72 8.68
C MET A 257 6.67 -4.25 8.61
N SER A 258 7.65 -3.44 8.97
CA SER A 258 8.99 -3.92 9.20
C SER A 258 9.01 -4.98 10.31
N GLU A 259 9.49 -6.17 10.01
CA GLU A 259 9.67 -7.23 11.02
C GLU A 259 10.65 -6.78 12.12
N ILE A 260 11.65 -5.96 11.76
CA ILE A 260 12.59 -5.39 12.72
C ILE A 260 11.87 -4.50 13.74
N VAL A 261 10.85 -3.76 13.31
CA VAL A 261 10.03 -2.92 14.19
C VAL A 261 9.05 -3.79 14.98
N TYR A 262 8.37 -4.75 14.32
CA TYR A 262 7.46 -5.69 14.99
C TYR A 262 8.15 -6.46 16.13
N GLN A 263 9.38 -6.93 15.94
CA GLN A 263 10.11 -7.67 16.96
C GLN A 263 10.47 -6.84 18.20
N LYS A 264 10.54 -5.52 18.09
CA LYS A 264 10.77 -4.61 19.23
C LYS A 264 9.53 -4.36 20.09
N LEU A 265 8.34 -4.75 19.61
CA LEU A 265 7.10 -4.62 20.37
C LEU A 265 7.10 -5.61 21.54
N SER A 266 6.51 -5.21 22.67
CA SER A 266 6.23 -6.12 23.77
C SER A 266 5.21 -7.19 23.38
N PRO A 267 5.15 -8.35 24.06
CA PRO A 267 4.22 -9.42 23.72
C PRO A 267 2.75 -9.00 23.65
N ASP A 268 2.31 -8.12 24.54
CA ASP A 268 0.96 -7.57 24.56
C ASP A 268 0.67 -6.64 23.35
N LEU A 269 1.67 -5.87 22.91
CA LEU A 269 1.55 -5.03 21.71
C LEU A 269 1.61 -5.85 20.41
N LYS A 270 2.41 -6.93 20.35
CA LYS A 270 2.36 -7.88 19.25
C LYS A 270 0.97 -8.51 19.11
N ALA A 271 0.42 -9.00 20.22
CA ALA A 271 -0.93 -9.55 20.23
C ALA A 271 -2.00 -8.50 19.84
N ALA A 272 -1.81 -7.21 20.16
CA ALA A 272 -2.70 -6.14 19.71
C ALA A 272 -2.59 -5.91 18.19
N VAL A 273 -1.39 -5.94 17.61
CA VAL A 273 -1.18 -5.89 16.16
C VAL A 273 -1.86 -7.07 15.48
N ASP A 274 -1.70 -8.30 16.00
CA ASP A 274 -2.31 -9.51 15.42
C ASP A 274 -3.84 -9.43 15.42
N ARG A 275 -4.46 -8.93 16.50
CA ARG A 275 -5.91 -8.68 16.53
C ARG A 275 -6.33 -7.59 15.56
N ALA A 276 -5.56 -6.53 15.44
CA ALA A 276 -5.82 -5.46 14.48
C ALA A 276 -5.77 -5.96 13.04
N ILE A 277 -4.84 -6.86 12.69
CA ILE A 277 -4.76 -7.54 11.39
C ILE A 277 -6.08 -8.24 11.07
N GLN A 278 -6.59 -9.06 12.00
CA GLN A 278 -7.83 -9.81 11.80
C GLN A 278 -9.05 -8.87 11.66
N ALA A 279 -9.08 -7.77 12.40
CA ALA A 279 -10.16 -6.78 12.32
C ALA A 279 -10.11 -5.93 11.03
N THR A 280 -8.91 -5.68 10.49
CA THR A 280 -8.69 -4.85 9.30
C THR A 280 -9.18 -5.54 8.01
N LYS A 281 -8.91 -6.82 7.82
CA LYS A 281 -9.19 -7.58 6.60
C LYS A 281 -10.64 -7.44 6.10
N PRO A 282 -11.68 -7.79 6.87
CA PRO A 282 -13.06 -7.74 6.38
C PRO A 282 -13.52 -6.32 6.04
N VAL A 283 -13.03 -5.31 6.75
CA VAL A 283 -13.38 -3.91 6.51
C VAL A 283 -12.80 -3.43 5.17
N VAL A 284 -11.55 -3.75 4.90
CA VAL A 284 -10.88 -3.38 3.64
C VAL A 284 -11.53 -4.10 2.46
N ASP A 285 -11.78 -5.41 2.58
CA ASP A 285 -12.44 -6.21 1.54
C ASP A 285 -13.83 -5.68 1.16
N SER A 286 -14.58 -5.16 2.14
CA SER A 286 -15.93 -4.63 1.90
C SER A 286 -15.94 -3.25 1.23
N ARG A 287 -14.92 -2.43 1.45
CA ARG A 287 -14.87 -1.05 0.92
C ARG A 287 -14.43 -0.98 -0.55
N SER A 288 -13.65 -1.96 -1.02
CA SER A 288 -13.04 -1.91 -2.34
C SER A 288 -14.04 -1.82 -3.50
N ALA A 289 -15.13 -2.59 -3.46
CA ALA A 289 -16.10 -2.65 -4.57
C ALA A 289 -16.82 -1.32 -4.82
N GLY A 290 -17.26 -0.63 -3.76
CA GLY A 290 -17.97 0.66 -3.87
C GLY A 290 -17.09 1.76 -4.47
N ILE A 291 -15.80 1.78 -4.13
CA ILE A 291 -14.83 2.74 -4.67
C ILE A 291 -14.70 2.63 -6.20
N LEU A 292 -14.68 1.41 -6.73
CA LEU A 292 -14.52 1.19 -8.19
C LEU A 292 -15.74 1.68 -8.98
N GLU A 293 -16.94 1.35 -8.51
CA GLU A 293 -18.18 1.75 -9.19
C GLU A 293 -18.37 3.26 -9.19
N GLU A 294 -18.11 3.91 -8.07
CA GLU A 294 -18.13 5.37 -7.95
C GLU A 294 -17.12 6.02 -8.92
N ALA A 295 -15.89 5.51 -8.97
CA ALA A 295 -14.84 6.03 -9.83
C ALA A 295 -15.22 5.95 -11.31
N ARG A 296 -15.80 4.83 -11.76
CA ARG A 296 -16.30 4.67 -13.15
C ARG A 296 -17.44 5.62 -13.45
N THR A 297 -18.40 5.74 -12.55
CA THR A 297 -19.59 6.60 -12.72
C THR A 297 -19.19 8.08 -12.87
N ILE A 298 -18.36 8.59 -11.97
CA ILE A 298 -17.87 9.97 -12.00
C ILE A 298 -17.04 10.22 -13.26
N SER A 299 -16.18 9.27 -13.65
CA SER A 299 -15.30 9.44 -14.81
C SER A 299 -16.06 9.43 -16.13
N LYS A 300 -17.13 8.61 -16.26
CA LYS A 300 -18.05 8.67 -17.40
C LYS A 300 -18.73 10.03 -17.51
N ALA A 301 -19.20 10.58 -16.40
CA ALA A 301 -19.81 11.92 -16.36
C ALA A 301 -18.82 13.03 -16.75
N LYS A 302 -17.52 12.83 -16.57
CA LYS A 302 -16.43 13.74 -17.00
C LYS A 302 -15.94 13.49 -18.44
N GLY A 303 -16.56 12.56 -19.19
CA GLY A 303 -16.27 12.32 -20.60
C GLY A 303 -15.23 11.23 -20.86
N VAL A 304 -14.78 10.46 -19.86
CA VAL A 304 -13.95 9.28 -20.08
C VAL A 304 -14.81 8.19 -20.75
N GLN A 305 -14.29 7.64 -21.86
CA GLN A 305 -14.99 6.62 -22.63
C GLN A 305 -14.51 5.22 -22.20
N PHE A 306 -15.44 4.39 -21.77
CA PHE A 306 -15.20 2.99 -21.45
C PHE A 306 -15.52 2.16 -22.70
N LEU A 307 -14.46 1.61 -23.32
CA LEU A 307 -14.55 0.90 -24.61
C LEU A 307 -15.01 -0.55 -24.46
N GLY A 308 -15.08 -1.04 -23.20
CA GLY A 308 -15.37 -2.43 -22.90
C GLY A 308 -14.20 -3.35 -23.21
N ARG A 309 -14.49 -4.64 -23.38
CA ARG A 309 -13.49 -5.68 -23.64
C ARG A 309 -12.90 -5.53 -25.03
N PRO A 310 -11.56 -5.66 -25.21
CA PRO A 310 -10.92 -5.53 -26.54
C PRO A 310 -11.41 -6.62 -27.50
N LYS A 311 -11.46 -6.30 -28.79
CA LYS A 311 -12.00 -7.19 -29.84
C LYS A 311 -11.25 -8.53 -29.95
N ASP A 312 -9.96 -8.51 -29.69
CA ASP A 312 -9.05 -9.64 -29.71
C ASP A 312 -8.63 -10.10 -28.30
N TYR A 313 -9.52 -9.97 -27.32
CA TYR A 313 -9.27 -10.34 -25.92
C TYR A 313 -8.59 -11.71 -25.73
N PRO A 314 -8.98 -12.79 -26.44
CA PRO A 314 -8.28 -14.07 -26.31
C PRO A 314 -6.79 -14.00 -26.66
N VAL A 315 -6.40 -13.15 -27.62
CA VAL A 315 -4.99 -12.95 -28.00
C VAL A 315 -4.20 -12.28 -26.88
N TRP A 316 -4.80 -11.31 -26.16
CA TRP A 316 -4.17 -10.70 -25.00
C TRP A 316 -3.89 -11.73 -23.91
N ALA A 317 -4.89 -12.56 -23.61
CA ALA A 317 -4.79 -13.57 -22.57
C ALA A 317 -3.78 -14.67 -22.94
N GLU A 318 -3.80 -15.15 -24.17
CA GLU A 318 -2.88 -16.17 -24.69
C GLU A 318 -1.43 -15.69 -24.62
N LYS A 319 -1.15 -14.50 -25.16
CA LYS A 319 0.19 -13.90 -25.12
C LYS A 319 0.71 -13.68 -23.71
N ALA A 320 -0.11 -13.17 -22.79
CA ALA A 320 0.31 -12.95 -21.43
C ALA A 320 0.57 -14.27 -20.68
N ARG A 321 -0.28 -15.29 -20.91
CA ARG A 321 -0.07 -16.63 -20.31
C ARG A 321 1.13 -17.37 -20.92
N SER A 322 1.47 -17.13 -22.18
CA SER A 322 2.67 -17.72 -22.80
C SER A 322 3.97 -17.29 -22.12
N ALA A 323 3.97 -16.17 -21.40
CA ALA A 323 5.11 -15.72 -20.60
C ALA A 323 5.22 -16.40 -19.21
N TRP A 324 4.21 -17.19 -18.77
CA TRP A 324 4.23 -17.82 -17.44
C TRP A 324 5.47 -18.70 -17.16
N PRO A 325 6.01 -19.48 -18.09
CA PRO A 325 7.25 -20.24 -17.85
C PRO A 325 8.44 -19.36 -17.44
N GLU A 326 8.54 -18.13 -17.96
CA GLU A 326 9.59 -17.18 -17.51
C GLU A 326 9.33 -16.69 -16.08
N PHE A 327 8.06 -16.51 -15.71
CA PHE A 327 7.68 -16.12 -14.37
C PHE A 327 7.93 -17.24 -13.34
N TYR A 328 7.79 -18.52 -13.70
CA TYR A 328 8.12 -19.63 -12.79
C TYR A 328 9.55 -19.56 -12.30
N LYS A 329 10.52 -19.23 -13.17
CA LYS A 329 11.90 -19.04 -12.74
C LYS A 329 12.05 -17.87 -11.74
N LEU A 330 11.33 -16.77 -11.94
CA LEU A 330 11.32 -15.63 -11.03
C LEU A 330 10.66 -15.99 -9.70
N ILE A 331 9.46 -16.59 -9.74
CA ILE A 331 8.70 -17.02 -8.55
C ILE A 331 9.48 -18.04 -7.73
N GLY A 332 10.12 -18.98 -8.38
CA GLY A 332 10.93 -20.03 -7.74
C GLY A 332 12.35 -19.60 -7.35
N GLU A 333 12.66 -18.28 -7.43
CA GLU A 333 13.98 -17.75 -7.04
C GLU A 333 15.15 -18.40 -7.79
N GLY A 334 14.95 -18.74 -9.05
CA GLY A 334 15.91 -19.43 -9.91
C GLY A 334 15.53 -20.87 -10.23
N ASP A 335 14.64 -21.49 -9.47
CA ASP A 335 14.09 -22.83 -9.70
C ASP A 335 12.69 -22.75 -10.34
N PRO A 336 12.54 -23.02 -11.64
CA PRO A 336 11.25 -22.95 -12.31
C PRO A 336 10.24 -24.00 -11.84
N GLU A 337 10.70 -25.16 -11.35
CA GLU A 337 9.80 -26.19 -10.82
C GLU A 337 9.17 -25.74 -9.48
N LEU A 338 9.97 -25.16 -8.58
CA LEU A 338 9.45 -24.55 -7.36
C LEU A 338 8.48 -23.41 -7.66
N GLY A 339 8.78 -22.60 -8.69
CA GLY A 339 7.87 -21.55 -9.11
C GLY A 339 6.54 -22.07 -9.63
N LYS A 340 6.56 -23.12 -10.43
CA LYS A 340 5.37 -23.81 -10.92
C LYS A 340 4.55 -24.40 -9.77
N GLN A 341 5.17 -25.11 -8.86
CA GLN A 341 4.53 -25.67 -7.66
C GLN A 341 3.89 -24.57 -6.79
N THR A 342 4.54 -23.41 -6.66
CA THR A 342 3.97 -22.25 -5.94
C THR A 342 2.68 -21.78 -6.60
N VAL A 343 2.64 -21.66 -7.94
CA VAL A 343 1.44 -21.27 -8.69
C VAL A 343 0.33 -22.32 -8.55
N GLU A 344 0.66 -23.59 -8.68
CA GLU A 344 -0.29 -24.72 -8.50
C GLU A 344 -0.85 -24.77 -7.08
N GLY A 345 -0.03 -24.48 -6.07
CA GLY A 345 -0.46 -24.38 -4.67
C GLY A 345 -1.48 -23.26 -4.45
N ILE A 346 -1.31 -22.10 -5.12
CA ILE A 346 -2.27 -21.02 -5.08
C ILE A 346 -3.58 -21.40 -5.79
N PHE A 347 -3.52 -22.10 -6.93
CA PHE A 347 -4.72 -22.62 -7.59
C PHE A 347 -5.49 -23.60 -6.70
N ALA A 348 -4.79 -24.54 -6.07
CA ALA A 348 -5.41 -25.48 -5.14
C ALA A 348 -6.07 -24.75 -3.95
N ALA A 349 -5.39 -23.74 -3.38
CA ALA A 349 -5.92 -22.91 -2.30
C ALA A 349 -7.13 -22.08 -2.76
N ALA A 350 -7.18 -21.64 -4.02
CA ALA A 350 -8.32 -20.96 -4.63
C ALA A 350 -9.53 -21.90 -4.88
N GLY A 351 -9.32 -23.22 -4.83
CA GLY A 351 -10.35 -24.24 -5.10
C GLY A 351 -10.49 -24.58 -6.59
N LYS A 352 -9.39 -24.54 -7.33
CA LYS A 352 -9.30 -25.00 -8.72
C LYS A 352 -8.70 -26.39 -8.82
#